data_ab6b42e5c4fba7e7a0b0bfe44f6b9dc2
#
_entry.id   ab6b42e5c4fba7e7a0b0bfe44f6b9dc2
#
_cell.length_a   1.000
_cell.length_b   1.000
_cell.length_c   1.000
_cell.angle_alpha   90.00
_cell.angle_beta   90.00
_cell.angle_gamma   90.00
#
_symmetry.space_group_name_H-M   'P 1'
#
loop_
_entity.id
_entity.type
_entity.pdbx_description
1 polymer ?
#
loop_
_entity_poly.entity_id
_entity_poly.type
_entity_poly.pdbx_seq_one_letter_code
_entity_poly.pdbx_strand_id
1 'polypeptide(L)'
;MVKRSNSYESRAEIVSSAKRLFQQYGYKKTTVSDIAKAMGKVKSAIYYYFPDKESLLRAVIDEEIGKLIRSIKDAVERASTPEEKLRVYALTRSFEIRRLSTEYARFQEEYDQLFPLVKEIHERYDHFERDTLKGILEVGMELGHFNKTDSEVLADTILLWLKGLEAQLSSFGSEEALKEAVEHLVNVLLFGIKVR
;
A
#
# COMPACT_ATOMS: atom_id res chain seq x y z
N MET A 1 -21.63 19.44 -19.05
CA MET A 1 -20.64 18.38 -18.78
C MET A 1 -19.21 18.90 -18.43
N VAL A 2 -18.81 20.10 -18.86
CA VAL A 2 -17.46 20.68 -18.66
C VAL A 2 -17.13 21.03 -17.19
N LYS A 3 -18.08 21.42 -16.33
CA LYS A 3 -17.83 21.82 -14.93
C LYS A 3 -17.40 20.67 -14.00
N ARG A 4 -17.81 19.42 -14.26
CA ARG A 4 -17.42 18.26 -13.41
C ARG A 4 -15.97 17.78 -13.66
N SER A 5 -15.52 17.84 -14.90
CA SER A 5 -14.12 17.49 -15.27
C SER A 5 -13.12 18.44 -14.60
N ASN A 6 -13.36 19.75 -14.68
CA ASN A 6 -12.46 20.76 -14.12
C ASN A 6 -12.39 20.73 -12.58
N SER A 7 -13.48 20.32 -11.90
CA SER A 7 -13.50 20.16 -10.45
C SER A 7 -12.71 18.93 -9.99
N TYR A 8 -12.77 17.84 -10.76
CA TYR A 8 -12.04 16.61 -10.46
C TYR A 8 -10.53 16.79 -10.69
N GLU A 9 -10.13 17.44 -11.78
CA GLU A 9 -8.74 17.81 -12.08
C GLU A 9 -8.16 18.70 -10.99
N SER A 10 -8.90 19.72 -10.54
CA SER A 10 -8.46 20.61 -9.45
C SER A 10 -8.29 19.86 -8.11
N ARG A 11 -9.14 18.88 -7.79
CA ARG A 11 -9.00 18.07 -6.57
C ARG A 11 -7.75 17.19 -6.64
N ALA A 12 -7.51 16.54 -7.76
CA ALA A 12 -6.33 15.69 -7.98
C ALA A 12 -5.02 16.50 -7.92
N GLU A 13 -5.00 17.71 -8.50
CA GLU A 13 -3.86 18.62 -8.41
C GLU A 13 -3.54 19.01 -6.95
N ILE A 14 -4.56 19.28 -6.13
CA ILE A 14 -4.39 19.61 -4.71
C ILE A 14 -3.77 18.42 -3.97
N VAL A 15 -4.29 17.21 -4.18
CA VAL A 15 -3.76 15.98 -3.56
C VAL A 15 -2.31 15.75 -3.98
N SER A 16 -2.00 15.89 -5.27
CA SER A 16 -0.62 15.73 -5.79
C SER A 16 0.34 16.75 -5.19
N SER A 17 -0.06 18.02 -5.07
CA SER A 17 0.76 19.06 -4.45
C SER A 17 0.97 18.81 -2.95
N ALA A 18 -0.09 18.41 -2.25
CA ALA A 18 -0.03 18.05 -0.83
C ALA A 18 0.89 16.85 -0.60
N LYS A 19 0.76 15.79 -1.42
CA LYS A 19 1.63 14.62 -1.39
C LYS A 19 3.09 15.02 -1.41
N ARG A 20 3.50 15.81 -2.42
CA ARG A 20 4.89 16.28 -2.58
C ARG A 20 5.39 17.04 -1.35
N LEU A 21 4.59 17.94 -0.79
CA LEU A 21 4.99 18.74 0.37
C LEU A 21 5.05 17.89 1.64
N PHE A 22 4.12 16.97 1.83
CA PHE A 22 4.14 16.02 2.94
C PHE A 22 5.38 15.11 2.88
N GLN A 23 5.73 14.58 1.71
CA GLN A 23 6.96 13.79 1.53
C GLN A 23 8.22 14.62 1.83
N GLN A 24 8.26 15.87 1.38
CA GLN A 24 9.43 16.73 1.51
C GLN A 24 9.62 17.26 2.94
N TYR A 25 8.54 17.69 3.60
CA TYR A 25 8.61 18.44 4.87
C TYR A 25 7.98 17.72 6.06
N GLY A 26 7.24 16.65 5.85
CA GLY A 26 6.39 16.00 6.84
C GLY A 26 5.02 16.65 6.99
N TYR A 27 4.12 15.96 7.69
CA TYR A 27 2.74 16.45 7.89
C TYR A 27 2.70 17.69 8.80
N LYS A 28 3.39 17.65 9.97
CA LYS A 28 3.36 18.76 10.95
C LYS A 28 3.82 20.06 10.36
N LYS A 29 4.93 20.06 9.65
CA LYS A 29 5.58 21.26 9.10
C LYS A 29 4.87 21.83 7.86
N THR A 30 4.02 21.03 7.20
CA THR A 30 3.27 21.48 6.02
C THR A 30 1.94 22.10 6.43
N THR A 31 1.63 23.29 5.92
CA THR A 31 0.34 23.95 6.12
C THR A 31 -0.50 23.98 4.84
N VAL A 32 -1.81 24.16 4.96
CA VAL A 32 -2.71 24.37 3.80
C VAL A 32 -2.30 25.62 3.00
N SER A 33 -1.72 26.63 3.69
CA SER A 33 -1.18 27.83 3.03
C SER A 33 0.03 27.54 2.15
N ASP A 34 0.92 26.63 2.59
CA ASP A 34 2.09 26.23 1.80
C ASP A 34 1.65 25.48 0.55
N ILE A 35 0.65 24.60 0.69
CA ILE A 35 0.08 23.86 -0.44
C ILE A 35 -0.55 24.84 -1.45
N ALA A 36 -1.39 25.77 -0.99
CA ALA A 36 -2.00 26.79 -1.85
C ALA A 36 -0.94 27.63 -2.57
N LYS A 37 0.10 28.08 -1.85
CA LYS A 37 1.21 28.85 -2.40
C LYS A 37 1.98 28.06 -3.47
N ALA A 38 2.26 26.78 -3.23
CA ALA A 38 2.95 25.92 -4.18
C ALA A 38 2.17 25.72 -5.50
N MET A 39 0.84 25.88 -5.44
CA MET A 39 -0.06 25.77 -6.61
C MET A 39 -0.39 27.13 -7.24
N GLY A 40 0.11 28.24 -6.71
CA GLY A 40 -0.29 29.59 -7.13
C GLY A 40 -1.77 29.89 -6.87
N LYS A 41 -2.38 29.22 -5.89
CA LYS A 41 -3.81 29.35 -5.55
C LYS A 41 -3.98 30.04 -4.18
N VAL A 42 -5.18 30.56 -3.92
CA VAL A 42 -5.54 31.07 -2.62
C VAL A 42 -6.01 29.95 -1.69
N LYS A 43 -5.81 30.10 -0.39
CA LYS A 43 -6.14 29.09 0.63
C LYS A 43 -7.62 28.64 0.61
N SER A 44 -8.55 29.55 0.30
CA SER A 44 -9.97 29.24 0.17
C SER A 44 -10.28 28.23 -0.96
N ALA A 45 -9.46 28.20 -2.01
CA ALA A 45 -9.60 27.23 -3.06
C ALA A 45 -9.30 25.79 -2.62
N ILE A 46 -8.39 25.63 -1.65
CA ILE A 46 -8.11 24.32 -1.05
C ILE A 46 -9.26 23.91 -0.13
N TYR A 47 -9.72 24.82 0.76
CA TYR A 47 -10.81 24.53 1.68
C TYR A 47 -12.15 24.24 1.02
N TYR A 48 -12.33 24.63 -0.22
CA TYR A 48 -13.51 24.25 -1.00
C TYR A 48 -13.57 22.72 -1.23
N TYR A 49 -12.43 22.05 -1.37
CA TYR A 49 -12.34 20.60 -1.61
C TYR A 49 -12.04 19.80 -0.34
N PHE A 50 -11.29 20.39 0.58
CA PHE A 50 -10.79 19.74 1.79
C PHE A 50 -11.00 20.67 3.00
N PRO A 51 -11.93 20.34 3.90
CA PRO A 51 -12.29 21.22 5.02
C PRO A 51 -11.11 21.47 5.98
N ASP A 52 -10.15 20.55 6.04
CA ASP A 52 -8.98 20.63 6.89
C ASP A 52 -7.76 19.89 6.27
N LYS A 53 -6.63 20.01 6.95
CA LYS A 53 -5.38 19.34 6.52
C LYS A 53 -5.45 17.83 6.70
N GLU A 54 -6.22 17.32 7.65
CA GLU A 54 -6.40 15.90 7.89
C GLU A 54 -7.15 15.23 6.74
N SER A 55 -8.27 15.81 6.29
CA SER A 55 -9.02 15.30 5.13
C SER A 55 -8.18 15.28 3.85
N LEU A 56 -7.26 16.23 3.71
CA LEU A 56 -6.31 16.24 2.61
C LEU A 56 -5.26 15.13 2.76
N LEU A 57 -4.75 14.89 3.96
CA LEU A 57 -3.85 13.76 4.24
C LEU A 57 -4.54 12.42 3.95
N ARG A 58 -5.80 12.25 4.40
CA ARG A 58 -6.61 11.06 4.08
C ARG A 58 -6.66 10.82 2.59
N ALA A 59 -6.91 11.85 1.80
CA ALA A 59 -6.97 11.73 0.34
C ALA A 59 -5.61 11.36 -0.28
N VAL A 60 -4.50 11.84 0.27
CA VAL A 60 -3.14 11.44 -0.16
C VAL A 60 -2.90 9.96 0.16
N ILE A 61 -3.23 9.51 1.36
CA ILE A 61 -3.05 8.12 1.76
C ILE A 61 -3.95 7.18 0.94
N ASP A 62 -5.22 7.55 0.73
CA ASP A 62 -6.15 6.78 -0.10
C ASP A 62 -5.64 6.62 -1.55
N GLU A 63 -4.99 7.66 -2.10
CA GLU A 63 -4.36 7.57 -3.42
C GLU A 63 -3.18 6.59 -3.44
N GLU A 64 -2.31 6.64 -2.43
CA GLU A 64 -1.15 5.74 -2.34
C GLU A 64 -1.57 4.28 -2.13
N ILE A 65 -2.51 4.03 -1.22
CA ILE A 65 -3.07 2.68 -1.02
C ILE A 65 -3.79 2.20 -2.29
N GLY A 66 -4.50 3.08 -2.97
CA GLY A 66 -5.13 2.74 -4.26
C GLY A 66 -4.10 2.35 -5.33
N LYS A 67 -2.91 2.97 -5.34
CA LYS A 67 -1.80 2.58 -6.25
C LYS A 67 -1.24 1.22 -5.86
N LEU A 68 -0.97 1.00 -4.59
CA LEU A 68 -0.48 -0.27 -4.06
C LEU A 68 -1.43 -1.43 -4.42
N ILE A 69 -2.75 -1.26 -4.17
CA ILE A 69 -3.77 -2.26 -4.52
C ILE A 69 -3.77 -2.55 -6.03
N ARG A 70 -3.69 -1.53 -6.88
CA ARG A 70 -3.63 -1.72 -8.33
C ARG A 70 -2.39 -2.48 -8.75
N SER A 71 -1.20 -2.10 -8.24
CA SER A 71 0.06 -2.78 -8.53
C SER A 71 -0.01 -4.27 -8.20
N ILE A 72 -0.59 -4.61 -7.03
CA ILE A 72 -0.76 -6.01 -6.61
C ILE A 72 -1.74 -6.74 -7.53
N LYS A 73 -2.92 -6.16 -7.79
CA LYS A 73 -3.94 -6.76 -8.67
C LYS A 73 -3.37 -7.05 -10.06
N ASP A 74 -2.73 -6.06 -10.67
CA ASP A 74 -2.14 -6.17 -12.00
C ASP A 74 -1.06 -7.27 -12.04
N ALA A 75 -0.23 -7.39 -11.00
CA ALA A 75 0.78 -8.43 -10.92
C ALA A 75 0.14 -9.84 -10.78
N VAL A 76 -0.83 -9.99 -9.90
CA VAL A 76 -1.54 -11.26 -9.66
C VAL A 76 -2.36 -11.70 -10.88
N GLU A 77 -2.99 -10.76 -11.59
CA GLU A 77 -3.77 -11.07 -12.81
C GLU A 77 -2.89 -11.56 -13.97
N ARG A 78 -1.66 -11.06 -14.08
CA ARG A 78 -0.71 -11.50 -15.13
C ARG A 78 -0.08 -12.84 -14.85
N ALA A 79 -0.06 -13.29 -13.61
CA ALA A 79 0.53 -14.56 -13.23
C ALA A 79 -0.40 -15.74 -13.59
N SER A 80 0.20 -16.83 -14.07
CA SER A 80 -0.54 -17.96 -14.66
C SER A 80 -0.87 -19.05 -13.65
N THR A 81 0.01 -19.30 -12.68
CA THR A 81 -0.15 -20.37 -11.69
C THR A 81 -0.39 -19.81 -10.28
N PRO A 82 -1.08 -20.56 -9.39
CA PRO A 82 -1.25 -20.15 -8.00
C PRO A 82 0.08 -19.86 -7.28
N GLU A 83 1.13 -20.63 -7.55
CA GLU A 83 2.47 -20.42 -6.99
C GLU A 83 3.07 -19.11 -7.48
N GLU A 84 2.95 -18.82 -8.77
CA GLU A 84 3.42 -17.55 -9.35
C GLU A 84 2.62 -16.36 -8.78
N LYS A 85 1.30 -16.51 -8.62
CA LYS A 85 0.45 -15.48 -8.00
C LYS A 85 0.88 -15.16 -6.57
N LEU A 86 1.19 -16.16 -5.74
CA LEU A 86 1.71 -15.93 -4.39
C LEU A 86 3.07 -15.21 -4.42
N ARG A 87 3.95 -15.60 -5.36
CA ARG A 87 5.27 -15.00 -5.50
C ARG A 87 5.19 -13.53 -5.91
N VAL A 88 4.44 -13.21 -6.95
CA VAL A 88 4.31 -11.82 -7.42
C VAL A 88 3.54 -10.96 -6.44
N TYR A 89 2.57 -11.51 -5.73
CA TYR A 89 1.89 -10.83 -4.64
C TYR A 89 2.89 -10.38 -3.56
N ALA A 90 3.68 -11.33 -3.02
CA ALA A 90 4.62 -11.04 -1.94
C ALA A 90 5.71 -10.04 -2.36
N LEU A 91 6.26 -10.20 -3.57
CA LEU A 91 7.27 -9.30 -4.11
C LEU A 91 6.71 -7.89 -4.35
N THR A 92 5.60 -7.77 -5.09
CA THR A 92 5.01 -6.47 -5.40
C THR A 92 4.63 -5.72 -4.14
N ARG A 93 3.98 -6.40 -3.19
CA ARG A 93 3.64 -5.84 -1.89
C ARG A 93 4.87 -5.31 -1.14
N SER A 94 5.90 -6.12 -1.04
CA SER A 94 7.11 -5.76 -0.28
C SER A 94 7.85 -4.57 -0.90
N PHE A 95 7.95 -4.50 -2.22
CA PHE A 95 8.55 -3.36 -2.92
C PHE A 95 7.74 -2.08 -2.77
N GLU A 96 6.41 -2.16 -2.92
CA GLU A 96 5.54 -0.99 -2.76
C GLU A 96 5.54 -0.46 -1.32
N ILE A 97 5.50 -1.33 -0.31
CA ILE A 97 5.58 -0.91 1.09
C ILE A 97 6.96 -0.28 1.39
N ARG A 98 8.06 -0.86 0.88
CA ARG A 98 9.39 -0.25 1.02
C ARG A 98 9.45 1.12 0.37
N ARG A 99 8.91 1.29 -0.84
CA ARG A 99 8.82 2.57 -1.51
C ARG A 99 8.09 3.59 -0.64
N LEU A 100 6.90 3.24 -0.13
CA LEU A 100 6.13 4.09 0.77
C LEU A 100 6.90 4.44 2.05
N SER A 101 7.52 3.46 2.70
CA SER A 101 8.34 3.70 3.89
C SER A 101 9.48 4.69 3.64
N THR A 102 10.11 4.62 2.46
CA THR A 102 11.20 5.51 2.07
C THR A 102 10.67 6.91 1.74
N GLU A 103 9.63 7.00 0.92
CA GLU A 103 9.04 8.28 0.50
C GLU A 103 8.44 9.07 1.67
N TYR A 104 7.92 8.36 2.68
CA TYR A 104 7.26 8.94 3.84
C TYR A 104 8.05 8.74 5.16
N ALA A 105 9.37 8.57 5.08
CA ALA A 105 10.21 8.34 6.27
C ALA A 105 10.03 9.40 7.38
N ARG A 106 9.74 10.67 7.00
CA ARG A 106 9.47 11.75 7.96
C ARG A 106 8.18 11.58 8.76
N PHE A 107 7.23 10.77 8.27
CA PHE A 107 6.00 10.44 9.01
C PHE A 107 6.25 9.50 10.19
N GLN A 108 7.35 8.74 10.18
CA GLN A 108 7.69 7.87 11.32
C GLN A 108 7.90 8.69 12.61
N GLU A 109 8.43 9.90 12.50
CA GLU A 109 8.59 10.82 13.63
C GLU A 109 7.24 11.37 14.16
N GLU A 110 6.19 11.25 13.37
CA GLU A 110 4.85 11.80 13.65
C GLU A 110 3.80 10.69 13.86
N TYR A 111 4.23 9.41 13.84
CA TYR A 111 3.37 8.22 13.80
C TYR A 111 2.33 8.20 14.92
N ASP A 112 2.71 8.49 16.16
CA ASP A 112 1.79 8.43 17.31
C ASP A 112 0.57 9.35 17.15
N GLN A 113 0.76 10.51 16.52
CA GLN A 113 -0.33 11.47 16.30
C GLN A 113 -1.22 11.10 15.10
N LEU A 114 -0.65 10.41 14.13
CA LEU A 114 -1.34 9.98 12.92
C LEU A 114 -1.94 8.57 13.07
N PHE A 115 -1.62 7.89 14.19
CA PHE A 115 -2.01 6.50 14.42
C PHE A 115 -3.52 6.23 14.22
N PRO A 116 -4.47 7.04 14.73
CA PRO A 116 -5.88 6.76 14.53
C PRO A 116 -6.29 6.77 13.05
N LEU A 117 -5.75 7.73 12.28
CA LEU A 117 -5.99 7.85 10.86
C LEU A 117 -5.37 6.69 10.08
N VAL A 118 -4.12 6.37 10.39
CA VAL A 118 -3.37 5.29 9.76
C VAL A 118 -4.02 3.94 10.04
N LYS A 119 -4.52 3.72 11.26
CA LYS A 119 -5.21 2.48 11.65
C LYS A 119 -6.45 2.20 10.81
N GLU A 120 -7.35 3.18 10.66
CA GLU A 120 -8.57 3.03 9.85
C GLU A 120 -8.25 2.61 8.40
N ILE A 121 -7.19 3.19 7.85
CA ILE A 121 -6.76 2.90 6.48
C ILE A 121 -6.13 1.50 6.38
N HIS A 122 -5.31 1.14 7.36
CA HIS A 122 -4.72 -0.20 7.44
C HIS A 122 -5.79 -1.28 7.53
N GLU A 123 -6.84 -1.10 8.33
CA GLU A 123 -7.93 -2.08 8.43
C GLU A 123 -8.60 -2.34 7.08
N ARG A 124 -8.85 -1.31 6.28
CA ARG A 124 -9.40 -1.47 4.92
C ARG A 124 -8.44 -2.20 3.98
N TYR A 125 -7.15 -1.90 4.08
CA TYR A 125 -6.13 -2.55 3.28
C TYR A 125 -5.94 -4.02 3.70
N ASP A 126 -5.98 -4.31 4.99
CA ASP A 126 -5.87 -5.66 5.53
C ASP A 126 -6.96 -6.60 5.00
N HIS A 127 -8.20 -6.11 4.86
CA HIS A 127 -9.27 -6.88 4.22
C HIS A 127 -8.94 -7.23 2.77
N PHE A 128 -8.48 -6.25 1.99
CA PHE A 128 -8.07 -6.50 0.61
C PHE A 128 -6.94 -7.54 0.52
N GLU A 129 -5.94 -7.46 1.38
CA GLU A 129 -4.81 -8.38 1.42
C GLU A 129 -5.26 -9.81 1.73
N ARG A 130 -6.08 -9.96 2.78
CA ARG A 130 -6.64 -11.25 3.20
C ARG A 130 -7.45 -11.89 2.08
N ASP A 131 -8.39 -11.16 1.49
CA ASP A 131 -9.26 -11.65 0.42
C ASP A 131 -8.45 -12.06 -0.82
N THR A 132 -7.42 -11.30 -1.17
CA THR A 132 -6.53 -11.61 -2.31
C THR A 132 -5.77 -12.91 -2.06
N LEU A 133 -5.12 -13.05 -0.90
CA LEU A 133 -4.37 -14.26 -0.56
C LEU A 133 -5.28 -15.47 -0.44
N LYS A 134 -6.40 -15.35 0.25
CA LYS A 134 -7.39 -16.40 0.38
C LYS A 134 -7.86 -16.92 -0.98
N GLY A 135 -8.20 -16.00 -1.90
CA GLY A 135 -8.61 -16.39 -3.26
C GLY A 135 -7.51 -17.14 -4.04
N ILE A 136 -6.25 -16.72 -3.93
CA ILE A 136 -5.12 -17.43 -4.56
C ILE A 136 -4.97 -18.85 -3.97
N LEU A 137 -5.06 -18.97 -2.65
CA LEU A 137 -4.91 -20.23 -1.93
C LEU A 137 -6.04 -21.20 -2.27
N GLU A 138 -7.29 -20.74 -2.26
CA GLU A 138 -8.47 -21.55 -2.59
C GLU A 138 -8.39 -22.11 -4.01
N VAL A 139 -8.09 -21.28 -5.00
CA VAL A 139 -7.88 -21.73 -6.37
C VAL A 139 -6.72 -22.74 -6.46
N GLY A 140 -5.63 -22.51 -5.75
CA GLY A 140 -4.50 -23.45 -5.72
C GLY A 140 -4.87 -24.82 -5.09
N MET A 141 -5.71 -24.84 -4.06
CA MET A 141 -6.22 -26.05 -3.43
C MET A 141 -7.22 -26.79 -4.35
N GLU A 142 -8.11 -26.07 -5.02
CA GLU A 142 -9.08 -26.64 -5.97
C GLU A 142 -8.41 -27.26 -7.17
N LEU A 143 -7.36 -26.64 -7.70
CA LEU A 143 -6.58 -27.16 -8.82
C LEU A 143 -5.57 -28.26 -8.43
N GLY A 144 -5.43 -28.55 -7.12
CA GLY A 144 -4.50 -29.56 -6.62
C GLY A 144 -3.02 -29.12 -6.61
N HIS A 145 -2.74 -27.82 -6.73
CA HIS A 145 -1.40 -27.25 -6.58
C HIS A 145 -0.96 -27.19 -5.13
N PHE A 146 -1.91 -26.94 -4.22
CA PHE A 146 -1.69 -26.81 -2.78
C PHE A 146 -2.43 -27.88 -2.00
N ASN A 147 -1.86 -28.30 -0.88
CA ASN A 147 -2.51 -29.18 0.07
C ASN A 147 -3.75 -28.50 0.65
N LYS A 148 -4.83 -29.26 0.84
CA LYS A 148 -6.05 -28.76 1.46
C LYS A 148 -5.79 -28.39 2.92
N THR A 149 -6.08 -27.14 3.28
CA THR A 149 -6.00 -26.59 4.63
C THR A 149 -7.01 -25.45 4.77
N ASP A 150 -7.10 -24.86 5.95
CA ASP A 150 -7.90 -23.66 6.16
C ASP A 150 -7.24 -22.46 5.44
N SER A 151 -7.89 -21.97 4.39
CA SER A 151 -7.37 -20.87 3.55
C SER A 151 -7.31 -19.54 4.29
N GLU A 152 -8.21 -19.31 5.25
CA GLU A 152 -8.26 -18.08 6.04
C GLU A 152 -7.11 -18.03 7.04
N VAL A 153 -6.91 -19.12 7.81
CA VAL A 153 -5.78 -19.24 8.74
C VAL A 153 -4.44 -19.14 8.02
N LEU A 154 -4.33 -19.76 6.84
CA LEU A 154 -3.10 -19.70 6.05
C LEU A 154 -2.85 -18.31 5.49
N ALA A 155 -3.87 -17.62 4.99
CA ALA A 155 -3.77 -16.23 4.52
C ALA A 155 -3.32 -15.28 5.64
N ASP A 156 -3.94 -15.39 6.83
CA ASP A 156 -3.55 -14.59 8.00
C ASP A 156 -2.11 -14.88 8.45
N THR A 157 -1.68 -16.15 8.37
CA THR A 157 -0.28 -16.54 8.67
C THR A 157 0.70 -15.90 7.70
N ILE A 158 0.40 -15.94 6.39
CA ILE A 158 1.23 -15.30 5.36
C ILE A 158 1.31 -13.78 5.59
N LEU A 159 0.17 -13.15 5.89
CA LEU A 159 0.13 -11.71 6.20
C LEU A 159 0.97 -11.36 7.42
N LEU A 160 0.89 -12.16 8.47
CA LEU A 160 1.71 -11.95 9.67
C LEU A 160 3.20 -11.99 9.35
N TRP A 161 3.66 -12.93 8.50
CA TRP A 161 5.05 -13.00 8.07
C TRP A 161 5.46 -11.78 7.25
N LEU A 162 4.64 -11.38 6.27
CA LEU A 162 4.91 -10.21 5.43
C LEU A 162 4.95 -8.91 6.25
N LYS A 163 4.03 -8.74 7.21
CA LYS A 163 4.01 -7.60 8.14
C LYS A 163 5.22 -7.62 9.09
N GLY A 164 5.65 -8.79 9.55
CA GLY A 164 6.89 -8.92 10.31
C GLY A 164 8.12 -8.46 9.53
N LEU A 165 8.16 -8.73 8.22
CA LEU A 165 9.21 -8.27 7.34
C LEU A 165 9.20 -6.73 7.16
N GLU A 166 8.03 -6.10 7.19
CA GLU A 166 7.90 -4.64 7.04
C GLU A 166 8.73 -3.86 8.05
N ALA A 167 8.78 -4.31 9.29
CA ALA A 167 9.58 -3.67 10.34
C ALA A 167 11.08 -3.63 10.01
N GLN A 168 11.54 -4.48 9.09
CA GLN A 168 12.93 -4.61 8.68
C GLN A 168 13.19 -4.09 7.24
N LEU A 169 12.18 -3.58 6.52
CA LEU A 169 12.34 -3.17 5.12
C LEU A 169 13.40 -2.09 4.92
N SER A 170 13.54 -1.16 5.86
CA SER A 170 14.57 -0.12 5.83
C SER A 170 15.99 -0.64 6.09
N SER A 171 16.15 -1.84 6.68
CA SER A 171 17.46 -2.44 6.96
C SER A 171 18.05 -3.20 5.76
N PHE A 172 17.25 -3.51 4.75
CA PHE A 172 17.76 -4.11 3.52
C PHE A 172 18.55 -3.08 2.71
N GLY A 173 19.84 -3.36 2.49
CA GLY A 173 20.78 -2.45 1.84
C GLY A 173 20.47 -2.21 0.35
N SER A 174 19.76 -3.15 -0.33
CA SER A 174 19.38 -3.03 -1.75
C SER A 174 18.02 -3.65 -2.04
N GLU A 175 17.50 -3.40 -3.24
CA GLU A 175 16.27 -4.06 -3.71
C GLU A 175 16.51 -5.55 -3.98
N GLU A 176 17.70 -5.91 -4.43
CA GLU A 176 18.09 -7.30 -4.66
C GLU A 176 18.07 -8.11 -3.37
N ALA A 177 18.63 -7.55 -2.28
CA ALA A 177 18.61 -8.21 -0.98
C ALA A 177 17.18 -8.42 -0.44
N LEU A 178 16.29 -7.44 -0.62
CA LEU A 178 14.88 -7.57 -0.29
C LEU A 178 14.22 -8.65 -1.15
N LYS A 179 14.47 -8.64 -2.46
CA LYS A 179 13.94 -9.63 -3.40
C LYS A 179 14.34 -11.04 -2.98
N GLU A 180 15.62 -11.26 -2.74
CA GLU A 180 16.14 -12.56 -2.31
C GLU A 180 15.47 -13.05 -1.01
N ALA A 181 15.33 -12.16 -0.02
CA ALA A 181 14.66 -12.50 1.24
C ALA A 181 13.20 -12.89 1.04
N VAL A 182 12.44 -12.12 0.25
CA VAL A 182 11.03 -12.41 -0.04
C VAL A 182 10.89 -13.69 -0.85
N GLU A 183 11.73 -13.91 -1.86
CA GLU A 183 11.72 -15.14 -2.67
C GLU A 183 12.05 -16.36 -1.82
N HIS A 184 13.02 -16.26 -0.91
CA HIS A 184 13.34 -17.34 0.00
C HIS A 184 12.17 -17.69 0.91
N LEU A 185 11.52 -16.68 1.49
CA LEU A 185 10.34 -16.86 2.34
C LEU A 185 9.19 -17.53 1.57
N VAL A 186 8.91 -17.09 0.34
CA VAL A 186 7.88 -17.68 -0.52
C VAL A 186 8.25 -19.14 -0.89
N ASN A 187 9.52 -19.43 -1.16
CA ASN A 187 9.95 -20.79 -1.45
C ASN A 187 9.77 -21.71 -0.23
N VAL A 188 10.09 -21.26 0.97
CA VAL A 188 9.86 -22.03 2.20
C VAL A 188 8.37 -22.30 2.39
N LEU A 189 7.51 -21.29 2.18
CA LEU A 189 6.06 -21.45 2.23
C LEU A 189 5.56 -22.48 1.19
N LEU A 190 5.93 -22.30 -0.07
CA LEU A 190 5.51 -23.20 -1.16
C LEU A 190 6.00 -24.64 -0.95
N PHE A 191 7.20 -24.83 -0.40
CA PHE A 191 7.70 -26.16 -0.05
C PHE A 191 6.83 -26.84 1.00
N GLY A 192 6.28 -26.08 1.97
CA GLY A 192 5.42 -26.58 3.03
C GLY A 192 3.99 -26.88 2.60
N ILE A 193 3.43 -26.14 1.64
CA ILE A 193 2.01 -26.24 1.23
C ILE A 193 1.77 -26.96 -0.10
N LYS A 194 2.81 -27.15 -0.91
CA LYS A 194 2.68 -27.77 -2.23
C LYS A 194 2.42 -29.25 -2.12
N VAL A 195 1.50 -29.77 -2.98
CA VAL A 195 1.29 -31.20 -3.15
C VAL A 195 2.57 -31.83 -3.72
N ARG A 196 3.03 -32.93 -3.13
CA ARG A 196 4.22 -33.70 -3.56
C ARG A 196 3.84 -34.76 -4.55
#